data_e1b75c9dbbb43d5f36cece354f93e679
#
_entry.id   e1b75c9dbbb43d5f36cece354f93e679
#
_cell.length_a   1.000
_cell.length_b   1.000
_cell.length_c   1.000
_cell.angle_alpha   90.00
_cell.angle_beta   90.00
_cell.angle_gamma   90.00
#
_symmetry.space_group_name_H-M   'P 1'
#
loop_
_entity.id
_entity.type
_entity.pdbx_description
1 polymer ?
#
loop_
_entity_poly.entity_id
_entity_poly.type
_entity_poly.pdbx_seq_one_letter_code
_entity_poly.pdbx_strand_id
1 'polypeptide(L)'
;MERRSIAFSPPDITELEIQEVAEALRSGWITTGPRTKQLEKNLAEYCHTNKVVCLNSATAAEELNLRVLGIGEGDEVLVPAYTYTASASAAIHCGATVKFIDSQKDSVEMDYDAMEAAITEKTKAVITVDLGGIPCDYDRIYQAVERKKALFQPANSIQKAIGRVIVVADCAHALGAERLGKMAGEIADFTSFSFHAVKNFTTAEGGASTWKSIPGIDDEELYHQYQLLSLHGQSKDALAKTKLGAWEYDIIGPWYKCNMTDIMAAIGLKQLERYPGLLARRKEIIGRYDAALKPLGIQVLDHYNAEHTSSGHLYITRVPGITEEQRQEIIVKMAEAGIACNVHFKPLPMMTAYKALGWDIKDFPHAYDYYHNLITLPLHTKLTDEDVEYVMENYKKIVKEYI
;
A
#
# COMPACT_ATOMS: atom_id res chain seq x y z
N MET A 1 -11.36 -19.29 29.74
CA MET A 1 -11.92 -18.00 29.22
C MET A 1 -13.13 -18.34 28.35
N GLU A 2 -14.17 -17.53 28.42
CA GLU A 2 -15.32 -17.67 27.54
C GLU A 2 -14.86 -17.48 26.07
N ARG A 3 -15.42 -18.27 25.14
CA ARG A 3 -15.06 -18.22 23.72
C ARG A 3 -15.48 -16.86 23.14
N ARG A 4 -14.51 -16.15 22.55
CA ARG A 4 -14.74 -14.87 21.86
C ARG A 4 -14.80 -15.09 20.34
N SER A 5 -15.33 -14.13 19.61
CA SER A 5 -15.28 -14.08 18.14
C SER A 5 -14.49 -12.85 17.72
N ILE A 6 -13.23 -13.08 17.33
CA ILE A 6 -12.29 -12.04 16.96
C ILE A 6 -12.14 -12.01 15.43
N ALA A 7 -12.69 -10.97 14.80
CA ALA A 7 -12.54 -10.74 13.37
C ALA A 7 -11.10 -10.33 13.02
N PHE A 8 -10.67 -10.58 11.78
CA PHE A 8 -9.29 -10.30 11.38
C PHE A 8 -8.99 -8.79 11.28
N SER A 9 -9.79 -8.05 10.51
CA SER A 9 -9.58 -6.61 10.25
C SER A 9 -10.88 -5.91 9.84
N PRO A 10 -11.87 -5.78 10.74
CA PRO A 10 -13.09 -5.04 10.43
C PRO A 10 -12.81 -3.53 10.37
N PRO A 11 -13.50 -2.77 9.49
CA PRO A 11 -13.36 -1.33 9.44
C PRO A 11 -13.86 -0.68 10.75
N ASP A 12 -13.19 0.39 11.17
CA ASP A 12 -13.58 1.20 12.32
C ASP A 12 -14.39 2.41 11.84
N ILE A 13 -15.69 2.25 11.82
CA ILE A 13 -16.67 3.29 11.40
C ILE A 13 -17.47 3.76 12.62
N THR A 14 -17.65 5.06 12.73
CA THR A 14 -18.42 5.72 13.80
C THR A 14 -19.56 6.56 13.23
N GLU A 15 -20.34 7.19 14.11
CA GLU A 15 -21.38 8.13 13.70
C GLU A 15 -20.83 9.33 12.91
N LEU A 16 -19.55 9.69 13.06
CA LEU A 16 -18.95 10.79 12.30
C LEU A 16 -18.94 10.49 10.80
N GLU A 17 -18.49 9.32 10.41
CA GLU A 17 -18.47 8.88 9.01
C GLU A 17 -19.89 8.71 8.46
N ILE A 18 -20.81 8.13 9.26
CA ILE A 18 -22.20 7.91 8.87
C ILE A 18 -22.89 9.24 8.59
N GLN A 19 -22.74 10.22 9.47
CA GLN A 19 -23.33 11.54 9.32
C GLN A 19 -22.77 12.29 8.10
N GLU A 20 -21.45 12.27 7.88
CA GLU A 20 -20.83 12.94 6.73
C GLU A 20 -21.28 12.33 5.39
N VAL A 21 -21.43 10.99 5.33
CA VAL A 21 -22.03 10.31 4.16
C VAL A 21 -23.48 10.73 3.97
N ALA A 22 -24.28 10.81 5.04
CA ALA A 22 -25.65 11.27 4.97
C ALA A 22 -25.74 12.72 4.45
N GLU A 23 -24.84 13.60 4.89
CA GLU A 23 -24.77 14.98 4.38
C GLU A 23 -24.32 15.03 2.90
N ALA A 24 -23.40 14.18 2.47
CA ALA A 24 -23.03 14.05 1.06
C ALA A 24 -24.26 13.69 0.21
N LEU A 25 -25.04 12.70 0.65
CA LEU A 25 -26.27 12.28 -0.03
C LEU A 25 -27.34 13.39 -0.05
N ARG A 26 -27.56 14.09 1.07
CA ARG A 26 -28.53 15.20 1.17
C ARG A 26 -28.15 16.38 0.29
N SER A 27 -26.84 16.63 0.13
CA SER A 27 -26.37 17.72 -0.74
C SER A 27 -26.69 17.51 -2.22
N GLY A 28 -27.02 16.26 -2.63
CA GLY A 28 -27.20 15.87 -4.02
C GLY A 28 -25.87 15.74 -4.81
N TRP A 29 -24.73 16.08 -4.21
CA TRP A 29 -23.42 15.92 -4.86
C TRP A 29 -22.75 14.62 -4.40
N ILE A 30 -22.83 13.59 -5.24
CA ILE A 30 -22.40 12.22 -4.90
C ILE A 30 -21.27 11.68 -5.76
N THR A 31 -20.94 12.33 -6.89
CA THR A 31 -19.76 12.03 -7.72
C THR A 31 -18.57 12.84 -7.25
N THR A 32 -17.43 12.81 -7.96
CA THR A 32 -16.25 13.65 -7.64
C THR A 32 -16.66 15.12 -7.52
N GLY A 33 -16.36 15.73 -6.39
CA GLY A 33 -16.80 17.09 -6.12
C GLY A 33 -16.07 17.75 -4.95
N PRO A 34 -16.75 18.62 -4.17
CA PRO A 34 -16.11 19.38 -3.11
C PRO A 34 -15.44 18.55 -2.02
N ARG A 35 -16.05 17.40 -1.63
CA ARG A 35 -15.48 16.51 -0.59
C ARG A 35 -14.22 15.82 -1.05
N THR A 36 -14.20 15.35 -2.29
CA THR A 36 -13.00 14.75 -2.89
C THR A 36 -11.86 15.77 -2.93
N LYS A 37 -12.13 17.01 -3.37
CA LYS A 37 -11.10 18.08 -3.40
C LYS A 37 -10.61 18.44 -2.00
N GLN A 38 -11.51 18.45 -1.00
CA GLN A 38 -11.10 18.70 0.38
C GLN A 38 -10.25 17.56 0.95
N LEU A 39 -10.60 16.30 0.66
CA LEU A 39 -9.81 15.15 1.07
C LEU A 39 -8.42 15.15 0.43
N GLU A 40 -8.33 15.45 -0.87
CA GLU A 40 -7.04 15.59 -1.59
C GLU A 40 -6.15 16.63 -0.92
N LYS A 41 -6.70 17.79 -0.58
CA LYS A 41 -5.97 18.85 0.13
C LYS A 41 -5.49 18.39 1.50
N ASN A 42 -6.38 17.81 2.30
CA ASN A 42 -6.05 17.37 3.66
C ASN A 42 -5.00 16.25 3.66
N LEU A 43 -5.07 15.32 2.68
CA LEU A 43 -4.07 14.27 2.52
C LEU A 43 -2.72 14.83 2.07
N ALA A 44 -2.70 15.84 1.18
CA ALA A 44 -1.46 16.50 0.77
C ALA A 44 -0.77 17.19 1.98
N GLU A 45 -1.54 17.88 2.81
CA GLU A 45 -1.04 18.47 4.07
C GLU A 45 -0.53 17.38 5.02
N TYR A 46 -1.27 16.27 5.17
CA TYR A 46 -0.91 15.16 6.04
C TYR A 46 0.37 14.43 5.57
N CYS A 47 0.55 14.24 4.27
CA CYS A 47 1.70 13.56 3.67
C CYS A 47 2.89 14.50 3.39
N HIS A 48 2.79 15.79 3.71
CA HIS A 48 3.79 16.82 3.42
C HIS A 48 4.16 16.92 1.93
N THR A 49 3.16 16.75 1.05
CA THR A 49 3.33 16.84 -0.41
C THR A 49 2.52 18.00 -0.98
N ASN A 50 2.85 18.43 -2.19
CA ASN A 50 2.13 19.54 -2.82
C ASN A 50 0.75 19.15 -3.34
N LYS A 51 0.60 17.91 -3.79
CA LYS A 51 -0.61 17.39 -4.42
C LYS A 51 -0.88 15.95 -4.05
N VAL A 52 -2.16 15.65 -3.91
CA VAL A 52 -2.71 14.29 -3.86
C VAL A 52 -3.86 14.22 -4.85
N VAL A 53 -4.00 13.13 -5.56
CA VAL A 53 -5.17 12.79 -6.36
C VAL A 53 -5.84 11.56 -5.77
N CYS A 54 -7.14 11.67 -5.45
CA CYS A 54 -7.94 10.57 -4.93
C CYS A 54 -8.59 9.76 -6.06
N LEU A 55 -8.46 8.46 -5.99
CA LEU A 55 -8.90 7.48 -6.98
C LEU A 55 -9.75 6.39 -6.31
N ASN A 56 -10.31 5.48 -7.12
CA ASN A 56 -11.16 4.41 -6.61
C ASN A 56 -10.40 3.23 -5.98
N SER A 57 -9.08 3.16 -6.13
CA SER A 57 -8.23 2.11 -5.53
C SER A 57 -6.74 2.47 -5.59
N ALA A 58 -5.92 1.81 -4.76
CA ALA A 58 -4.46 1.87 -4.86
C ALA A 58 -3.95 1.30 -6.19
N THR A 59 -4.58 0.23 -6.70
CA THR A 59 -4.21 -0.36 -7.99
C THR A 59 -4.35 0.66 -9.13
N ALA A 60 -5.43 1.45 -9.12
CA ALA A 60 -5.59 2.55 -10.06
C ALA A 60 -4.51 3.62 -9.88
N ALA A 61 -4.16 3.96 -8.63
CA ALA A 61 -3.10 4.91 -8.34
C ALA A 61 -1.74 4.45 -8.87
N GLU A 62 -1.38 3.19 -8.63
CA GLU A 62 -0.14 2.59 -9.15
C GLU A 62 -0.11 2.56 -10.68
N GLU A 63 -1.18 2.09 -11.31
CA GLU A 63 -1.25 2.06 -12.77
C GLU A 63 -1.16 3.47 -13.35
N LEU A 64 -1.86 4.46 -12.78
CA LEU A 64 -1.78 5.83 -13.26
C LEU A 64 -0.41 6.48 -13.01
N ASN A 65 0.29 6.15 -11.93
CA ASN A 65 1.68 6.55 -11.70
C ASN A 65 2.57 6.10 -12.88
N LEU A 66 2.48 4.84 -13.27
CA LEU A 66 3.26 4.29 -14.37
C LEU A 66 2.87 4.92 -15.72
N ARG A 67 1.58 5.17 -15.95
CA ARG A 67 1.10 5.79 -17.18
C ARG A 67 1.51 7.25 -17.33
N VAL A 68 1.43 8.03 -16.25
CA VAL A 68 1.93 9.42 -16.25
C VAL A 68 3.42 9.46 -16.52
N LEU A 69 4.16 8.48 -16.00
CA LEU A 69 5.57 8.29 -16.30
C LEU A 69 5.85 7.80 -17.74
N GLY A 70 4.81 7.46 -18.50
CA GLY A 70 4.95 6.96 -19.87
C GLY A 70 5.57 5.57 -19.97
N ILE A 71 5.45 4.77 -18.91
CA ILE A 71 5.98 3.40 -18.86
C ILE A 71 5.01 2.47 -19.60
N GLY A 72 5.55 1.61 -20.48
CA GLY A 72 4.74 0.76 -21.32
C GLY A 72 5.51 -0.37 -22.00
N GLU A 73 5.07 -0.76 -23.20
CA GLU A 73 5.68 -1.84 -23.97
C GLU A 73 7.17 -1.59 -24.24
N GLY A 74 8.00 -2.58 -23.99
CA GLY A 74 9.45 -2.50 -24.13
C GLY A 74 10.20 -2.05 -22.88
N ASP A 75 9.49 -1.49 -21.90
CA ASP A 75 10.05 -1.09 -20.61
C ASP A 75 10.05 -2.23 -19.59
N GLU A 76 10.95 -2.16 -18.62
CA GLU A 76 11.04 -3.09 -17.50
C GLU A 76 10.70 -2.37 -16.19
N VAL A 77 9.95 -3.04 -15.30
CA VAL A 77 9.64 -2.61 -13.95
C VAL A 77 10.08 -3.68 -12.96
N LEU A 78 10.92 -3.31 -12.00
CA LEU A 78 11.36 -4.20 -10.93
C LEU A 78 10.32 -4.19 -9.81
N VAL A 79 9.92 -5.38 -9.32
CA VAL A 79 8.85 -5.56 -8.33
C VAL A 79 9.28 -6.64 -7.33
N PRO A 80 9.03 -6.51 -6.01
CA PRO A 80 9.32 -7.60 -5.09
C PRO A 80 8.47 -8.84 -5.40
N ALA A 81 9.05 -10.03 -5.30
CA ALA A 81 8.33 -11.29 -5.44
C ALA A 81 7.34 -11.52 -4.28
N TYR A 82 7.65 -10.93 -3.12
CA TYR A 82 6.85 -10.99 -1.91
C TYR A 82 5.99 -9.73 -1.77
N THR A 83 4.85 -9.72 -2.43
CA THR A 83 3.88 -8.62 -2.39
C THR A 83 2.48 -9.08 -2.76
N TYR A 84 1.51 -8.17 -2.69
CA TYR A 84 0.18 -8.35 -3.26
C TYR A 84 0.21 -8.11 -4.78
N THR A 85 -0.73 -8.73 -5.50
CA THR A 85 -0.76 -8.70 -6.97
C THR A 85 -0.83 -7.29 -7.58
N ALA A 86 -1.39 -6.30 -6.88
CA ALA A 86 -1.54 -4.93 -7.39
C ALA A 86 -0.21 -4.35 -7.87
N SER A 87 0.87 -4.48 -7.07
CA SER A 87 2.20 -3.95 -7.39
C SER A 87 2.75 -4.47 -8.74
N ALA A 88 2.49 -5.75 -9.06
CA ALA A 88 2.94 -6.33 -10.34
C ALA A 88 1.92 -6.13 -11.48
N SER A 89 0.62 -6.27 -11.19
CA SER A 89 -0.42 -6.17 -12.21
C SER A 89 -0.53 -4.76 -12.80
N ALA A 90 -0.27 -3.70 -12.03
CA ALA A 90 -0.23 -2.32 -12.54
C ALA A 90 0.80 -2.16 -13.67
N ALA A 91 2.00 -2.73 -13.52
CA ALA A 91 3.02 -2.71 -14.56
C ALA A 91 2.62 -3.55 -15.78
N ILE A 92 2.04 -4.74 -15.56
CA ILE A 92 1.54 -5.61 -16.63
C ILE A 92 0.42 -4.93 -17.43
N HIS A 93 -0.52 -4.25 -16.76
CA HIS A 93 -1.61 -3.50 -17.42
C HIS A 93 -1.06 -2.34 -18.27
N CYS A 94 0.06 -1.75 -17.91
CA CYS A 94 0.74 -0.76 -18.73
C CYS A 94 1.45 -1.35 -19.95
N GLY A 95 1.58 -2.69 -20.04
CA GLY A 95 2.33 -3.38 -21.09
C GLY A 95 3.82 -3.53 -20.78
N ALA A 96 4.28 -3.13 -19.60
CA ALA A 96 5.67 -3.27 -19.19
C ALA A 96 6.00 -4.72 -18.80
N THR A 97 7.26 -5.09 -18.93
CA THR A 97 7.79 -6.36 -18.47
C THR A 97 8.11 -6.25 -16.97
N VAL A 98 7.46 -7.08 -16.15
CA VAL A 98 7.78 -7.21 -14.74
C VAL A 98 9.01 -8.09 -14.56
N LYS A 99 9.94 -7.66 -13.71
CA LYS A 99 11.03 -8.49 -13.20
C LYS A 99 10.89 -8.60 -11.69
N PHE A 100 10.63 -9.80 -11.19
CA PHE A 100 10.59 -10.05 -9.76
C PHE A 100 11.97 -10.07 -9.15
N ILE A 101 12.07 -9.49 -7.96
CA ILE A 101 13.27 -9.49 -7.11
C ILE A 101 12.92 -10.26 -5.84
N ASP A 102 13.81 -11.14 -5.40
CA ASP A 102 13.64 -11.90 -4.16
C ASP A 102 13.66 -10.97 -2.93
N SER A 103 13.22 -11.49 -1.80
CA SER A 103 13.33 -10.79 -0.51
C SER A 103 14.75 -10.87 0.03
N GLN A 104 15.10 -9.96 0.92
CA GLN A 104 16.26 -10.14 1.79
C GLN A 104 16.05 -11.37 2.69
N LYS A 105 17.14 -11.98 3.12
CA LYS A 105 17.05 -13.10 4.06
C LYS A 105 16.37 -12.67 5.34
N ASP A 106 15.40 -13.44 5.80
CA ASP A 106 14.61 -13.21 7.02
C ASP A 106 13.82 -11.88 7.03
N SER A 107 13.52 -11.33 5.86
CA SER A 107 12.79 -10.06 5.70
C SER A 107 11.69 -10.17 4.65
N VAL A 108 10.68 -9.29 4.77
CA VAL A 108 9.66 -9.06 3.74
C VAL A 108 10.13 -8.06 2.67
N GLU A 109 11.20 -7.32 2.95
CA GLU A 109 11.73 -6.32 2.05
C GLU A 109 12.45 -6.96 0.86
N MET A 110 12.37 -6.29 -0.28
CA MET A 110 13.10 -6.65 -1.49
C MET A 110 14.62 -6.64 -1.24
N ASP A 111 15.36 -7.59 -1.82
CA ASP A 111 16.82 -7.57 -1.81
C ASP A 111 17.33 -6.42 -2.69
N TYR A 112 17.91 -5.41 -2.06
CA TYR A 112 18.34 -4.19 -2.74
C TYR A 112 19.61 -4.39 -3.59
N ASP A 113 20.46 -5.35 -3.26
CA ASP A 113 21.64 -5.68 -4.05
C ASP A 113 21.21 -6.46 -5.31
N ALA A 114 20.28 -7.40 -5.18
CA ALA A 114 19.66 -8.09 -6.31
C ALA A 114 18.85 -7.11 -7.20
N MET A 115 18.12 -6.16 -6.61
CA MET A 115 17.43 -5.09 -7.33
C MET A 115 18.43 -4.26 -8.15
N GLU A 116 19.52 -3.81 -7.55
CA GLU A 116 20.54 -3.03 -8.25
C GLU A 116 21.15 -3.82 -9.41
N ALA A 117 21.46 -5.11 -9.20
CA ALA A 117 22.03 -5.98 -10.22
C ALA A 117 21.04 -6.21 -11.40
N ALA A 118 19.73 -6.19 -11.13
CA ALA A 118 18.70 -6.42 -12.14
C ALA A 118 18.42 -5.19 -13.03
N ILE A 119 18.92 -4.00 -12.70
CA ILE A 119 18.72 -2.76 -13.49
C ILE A 119 19.44 -2.89 -14.83
N THR A 120 18.69 -2.66 -15.91
CA THR A 120 19.15 -2.62 -17.31
C THR A 120 18.79 -1.28 -17.97
N GLU A 121 19.19 -1.10 -19.23
CA GLU A 121 18.80 0.07 -20.02
C GLU A 121 17.29 0.19 -20.27
N LYS A 122 16.55 -0.92 -20.14
CA LYS A 122 15.08 -0.96 -20.27
C LYS A 122 14.37 -0.64 -18.96
N THR A 123 15.05 -0.71 -17.82
CA THR A 123 14.44 -0.49 -16.51
C THR A 123 14.04 0.96 -16.32
N LYS A 124 12.75 1.23 -16.16
CA LYS A 124 12.19 2.58 -15.97
C LYS A 124 11.81 2.86 -14.54
N ALA A 125 11.31 1.86 -13.83
CA ALA A 125 10.88 2.02 -12.44
C ALA A 125 11.23 0.80 -11.58
N VAL A 126 11.34 1.04 -10.30
CA VAL A 126 11.25 0.03 -9.23
C VAL A 126 10.02 0.34 -8.39
N ILE A 127 9.16 -0.65 -8.20
CA ILE A 127 8.05 -0.59 -7.26
C ILE A 127 8.55 -1.17 -5.94
N THR A 128 8.57 -0.35 -4.90
CA THR A 128 8.86 -0.76 -3.52
C THR A 128 7.55 -0.99 -2.78
N VAL A 129 7.53 -1.83 -1.77
CA VAL A 129 6.31 -2.12 -0.99
C VAL A 129 6.58 -1.93 0.49
N ASP A 130 5.93 -0.95 1.10
CA ASP A 130 6.01 -0.65 2.54
C ASP A 130 5.11 -1.63 3.32
N LEU A 131 5.49 -2.93 3.28
CA LEU A 131 4.69 -4.03 3.75
C LEU A 131 4.48 -3.98 5.27
N GLY A 132 3.26 -4.27 5.71
CA GLY A 132 2.89 -4.20 7.13
C GLY A 132 2.81 -2.78 7.69
N GLY A 133 3.12 -1.79 6.87
CA GLY A 133 3.16 -0.38 7.25
C GLY A 133 4.56 0.11 7.65
N ILE A 134 5.59 -0.66 7.34
CA ILE A 134 7.00 -0.32 7.60
C ILE A 134 7.62 0.24 6.33
N PRO A 135 8.13 1.49 6.34
CA PRO A 135 8.83 2.04 5.19
C PRO A 135 10.09 1.26 4.84
N CYS A 136 10.28 0.96 3.56
CA CYS A 136 11.52 0.37 3.03
C CYS A 136 12.75 1.24 3.34
N ASP A 137 13.95 0.66 3.21
CA ASP A 137 15.19 1.43 3.27
C ASP A 137 15.41 2.23 1.97
N TYR A 138 14.71 3.36 1.89
CA TYR A 138 14.76 4.24 0.71
C TYR A 138 16.15 4.82 0.45
N ASP A 139 17.00 4.96 1.46
CA ASP A 139 18.36 5.45 1.28
C ASP A 139 19.19 4.44 0.46
N ARG A 140 19.07 3.14 0.78
CA ARG A 140 19.68 2.05 0.02
C ARG A 140 19.13 1.97 -1.41
N ILE A 141 17.81 2.11 -1.57
CA ILE A 141 17.13 2.08 -2.87
C ILE A 141 17.64 3.24 -3.73
N TYR A 142 17.65 4.47 -3.21
CA TYR A 142 18.12 5.63 -3.96
C TYR A 142 19.60 5.56 -4.31
N GLN A 143 20.45 5.07 -3.40
CA GLN A 143 21.86 4.82 -3.71
C GLN A 143 22.03 3.83 -4.86
N ALA A 144 21.25 2.76 -4.90
CA ALA A 144 21.30 1.75 -5.95
C ALA A 144 20.90 2.34 -7.32
N VAL A 145 19.76 3.04 -7.40
CA VAL A 145 19.30 3.63 -8.66
C VAL A 145 20.22 4.77 -9.15
N GLU A 146 20.86 5.52 -8.22
CA GLU A 146 21.87 6.53 -8.58
C GLU A 146 23.15 5.91 -9.14
N ARG A 147 23.64 4.82 -8.55
CA ARG A 147 24.81 4.10 -9.10
C ARG A 147 24.59 3.60 -10.52
N LYS A 148 23.34 3.28 -10.87
CA LYS A 148 22.95 2.75 -12.18
C LYS A 148 22.40 3.80 -13.16
N LYS A 149 22.40 5.08 -12.80
CA LYS A 149 21.79 6.14 -13.63
C LYS A 149 22.34 6.26 -15.05
N ALA A 150 23.58 5.86 -15.29
CA ALA A 150 24.18 5.83 -16.62
C ALA A 150 23.48 4.86 -17.60
N LEU A 151 22.77 3.85 -17.09
CA LEU A 151 21.97 2.93 -17.90
C LEU A 151 20.58 3.49 -18.25
N PHE A 152 20.11 4.50 -17.53
CA PHE A 152 18.75 5.01 -17.67
C PHE A 152 18.55 5.75 -18.98
N GLN A 153 17.56 5.34 -19.78
CA GLN A 153 17.19 5.92 -21.05
C GLN A 153 15.82 6.63 -20.93
N PRO A 154 15.78 7.95 -20.68
CA PRO A 154 14.51 8.66 -20.50
C PRO A 154 13.71 8.74 -21.79
N ALA A 155 12.41 8.43 -21.75
CA ALA A 155 11.49 8.45 -22.88
C ALA A 155 10.67 9.75 -22.98
N ASN A 156 10.58 10.55 -21.91
CA ASN A 156 9.81 11.80 -21.87
C ASN A 156 10.42 12.83 -20.93
N SER A 157 9.76 14.00 -20.80
CA SER A 157 10.25 15.12 -19.97
C SER A 157 10.31 14.79 -18.49
N ILE A 158 9.34 14.04 -17.94
CA ILE A 158 9.31 13.64 -16.53
C ILE A 158 10.46 12.69 -16.22
N GLN A 159 10.63 11.65 -17.02
CA GLN A 159 11.74 10.70 -16.87
C GLN A 159 13.11 11.41 -17.01
N LYS A 160 13.20 12.36 -17.94
CA LYS A 160 14.43 13.16 -18.14
C LYS A 160 14.73 14.05 -16.93
N ALA A 161 13.71 14.65 -16.34
CA ALA A 161 13.86 15.51 -15.16
C ALA A 161 14.30 14.71 -13.92
N ILE A 162 13.83 13.49 -13.76
CA ILE A 162 14.25 12.58 -12.69
C ILE A 162 15.66 12.01 -12.96
N GLY A 163 15.97 11.66 -14.20
CA GLY A 163 17.32 11.32 -14.69
C GLY A 163 17.88 9.96 -14.19
N ARG A 164 17.07 9.09 -13.61
CA ARG A 164 17.42 7.74 -13.14
C ARG A 164 16.18 6.84 -13.09
N VAL A 165 16.36 5.56 -12.77
CA VAL A 165 15.24 4.66 -12.49
C VAL A 165 14.36 5.26 -11.40
N ILE A 166 13.06 5.29 -11.65
CA ILE A 166 12.07 5.98 -10.83
C ILE A 166 11.64 5.08 -9.69
N VAL A 167 11.58 5.62 -8.48
CA VAL A 167 11.11 4.88 -7.29
C VAL A 167 9.63 5.15 -7.10
N VAL A 168 8.82 4.13 -7.29
CA VAL A 168 7.36 4.14 -7.07
C VAL A 168 7.06 3.33 -5.82
N ALA A 169 6.50 3.95 -4.79
CA ALA A 169 6.18 3.28 -3.55
C ALA A 169 4.73 2.79 -3.52
N ASP A 170 4.55 1.49 -3.37
CA ASP A 170 3.28 0.90 -2.94
C ASP A 170 3.18 1.03 -1.41
N CYS A 171 2.58 2.13 -0.98
CA CYS A 171 2.28 2.43 0.42
C CYS A 171 0.84 2.04 0.80
N ALA A 172 0.28 0.99 0.18
CA ALA A 172 -1.07 0.51 0.51
C ALA A 172 -1.25 0.18 1.99
N HIS A 173 -0.17 -0.05 2.72
CA HIS A 173 -0.14 -0.31 4.16
C HIS A 173 0.40 0.86 4.99
N ALA A 174 0.94 1.90 4.39
CA ALA A 174 1.87 2.80 5.07
C ALA A 174 1.40 4.26 5.21
N LEU A 175 0.13 4.60 4.98
CA LEU A 175 -0.35 5.94 5.29
C LEU A 175 -0.06 6.24 6.79
N GLY A 176 0.61 7.35 7.07
CA GLY A 176 1.02 7.75 8.42
C GLY A 176 2.29 7.07 8.97
N ALA A 177 2.96 6.27 8.15
CA ALA A 177 4.30 5.79 8.49
C ALA A 177 5.35 6.88 8.22
N GLU A 178 6.46 6.83 8.97
CA GLU A 178 7.57 7.77 8.85
C GLU A 178 8.91 7.04 8.78
N ARG A 179 9.86 7.58 8.02
CA ARG A 179 11.27 7.18 8.04
C ARG A 179 12.17 8.41 8.12
N LEU A 180 13.07 8.42 9.11
CA LEU A 180 14.04 9.52 9.35
C LEU A 180 13.37 10.90 9.35
N GLY A 181 12.17 11.00 9.98
CA GLY A 181 11.38 12.22 10.09
C GLY A 181 10.65 12.66 8.83
N LYS A 182 10.56 11.79 7.82
CA LYS A 182 9.78 12.04 6.59
C LYS A 182 8.57 11.12 6.55
N MET A 183 7.42 11.68 6.17
CA MET A 183 6.18 10.93 6.00
C MET A 183 6.22 10.04 4.74
N ALA A 184 5.61 8.86 4.84
CA ALA A 184 5.25 8.12 3.63
C ALA A 184 4.42 9.02 2.70
N GLY A 185 4.77 9.06 1.42
CA GLY A 185 4.22 10.00 0.44
C GLY A 185 5.23 11.06 0.00
N GLU A 186 6.11 11.55 0.91
CA GLU A 186 7.17 12.48 0.54
C GLU A 186 8.54 11.82 0.29
N ILE A 187 8.66 10.49 0.53
CA ILE A 187 9.96 9.78 0.45
C ILE A 187 10.25 9.30 -0.98
N ALA A 188 9.33 8.58 -1.61
CA ALA A 188 9.48 8.07 -2.96
C ALA A 188 9.21 9.13 -4.03
N ASP A 189 9.60 8.88 -5.28
CA ASP A 189 9.28 9.81 -6.37
C ASP A 189 7.77 9.89 -6.60
N PHE A 190 7.11 8.72 -6.62
CA PHE A 190 5.65 8.57 -6.67
C PHE A 190 5.20 7.58 -5.60
N THR A 191 4.04 7.82 -5.02
CA THR A 191 3.50 6.97 -3.94
C THR A 191 2.02 6.69 -4.18
N SER A 192 1.62 5.43 -4.01
CA SER A 192 0.22 5.00 -4.01
C SER A 192 -0.23 4.59 -2.60
N PHE A 193 -1.44 4.98 -2.20
CA PHE A 193 -2.10 4.60 -0.95
C PHE A 193 -3.38 3.84 -1.21
N SER A 194 -3.71 2.88 -0.34
CA SER A 194 -4.98 2.15 -0.37
C SER A 194 -5.90 2.59 0.77
N PHE A 195 -7.16 2.80 0.41
CA PHE A 195 -8.24 3.10 1.36
C PHE A 195 -9.33 2.02 1.34
N HIS A 196 -8.95 0.79 0.95
CA HIS A 196 -9.84 -0.37 1.02
C HIS A 196 -10.30 -0.64 2.46
N ALA A 197 -11.47 -1.28 2.62
CA ALA A 197 -12.14 -1.50 3.90
C ALA A 197 -11.29 -2.13 5.01
N VAL A 198 -10.27 -2.94 4.67
CA VAL A 198 -9.38 -3.59 5.65
C VAL A 198 -8.18 -2.74 6.06
N LYS A 199 -7.96 -1.57 5.45
CA LYS A 199 -6.82 -0.70 5.73
C LYS A 199 -7.03 0.12 7.00
N ASN A 200 -5.94 0.67 7.52
CA ASN A 200 -5.98 1.50 8.73
C ASN A 200 -6.85 2.75 8.57
N PHE A 201 -6.80 3.32 7.38
CA PHE A 201 -7.63 4.42 6.89
C PHE A 201 -8.48 3.89 5.76
N THR A 202 -9.79 4.12 5.79
CA THR A 202 -10.69 3.57 4.77
C THR A 202 -11.68 4.59 4.21
N THR A 203 -12.03 4.40 2.93
CA THR A 203 -13.17 5.01 2.25
C THR A 203 -14.13 3.96 1.69
N ALA A 204 -14.16 2.76 2.28
CA ALA A 204 -14.76 1.50 1.81
C ALA A 204 -13.95 0.90 0.65
N GLU A 205 -13.99 1.49 -0.51
CA GLU A 205 -13.05 1.36 -1.61
C GLU A 205 -12.40 2.72 -1.84
N GLY A 206 -11.14 2.74 -2.27
CA GLY A 206 -10.43 3.97 -2.56
C GLY A 206 -8.92 3.82 -2.56
N GLY A 207 -8.28 4.87 -3.01
CA GLY A 207 -6.84 5.02 -3.00
C GLY A 207 -6.47 6.45 -3.35
N ALA A 208 -5.19 6.73 -3.31
CA ALA A 208 -4.65 8.01 -3.73
C ALA A 208 -3.25 7.86 -4.30
N SER A 209 -2.87 8.79 -5.16
CA SER A 209 -1.50 8.99 -5.59
C SER A 209 -0.98 10.35 -5.12
N THR A 210 0.29 10.40 -4.78
CA THR A 210 1.05 11.62 -4.51
C THR A 210 2.46 11.48 -5.05
N TRP A 211 3.20 12.59 -5.15
CA TRP A 211 4.55 12.60 -5.70
C TRP A 211 5.40 13.71 -5.10
N LYS A 212 6.71 13.55 -5.16
CA LYS A 212 7.66 14.63 -4.92
C LYS A 212 7.60 15.65 -6.05
N SER A 213 7.74 16.93 -5.74
CA SER A 213 7.94 17.94 -6.77
C SER A 213 9.16 17.62 -7.62
N ILE A 214 8.98 17.60 -8.93
CA ILE A 214 10.00 17.26 -9.91
C ILE A 214 10.50 18.56 -10.55
N PRO A 215 11.81 18.86 -10.51
CA PRO A 215 12.33 20.09 -11.10
C PRO A 215 11.94 20.28 -12.55
N GLY A 216 11.29 21.41 -12.87
CA GLY A 216 10.84 21.74 -14.22
C GLY A 216 9.54 21.08 -14.67
N ILE A 217 8.86 20.35 -13.79
CA ILE A 217 7.50 19.80 -14.01
C ILE A 217 6.54 20.55 -13.09
N ASP A 218 5.44 21.07 -13.65
CA ASP A 218 4.40 21.76 -12.88
C ASP A 218 3.48 20.72 -12.20
N ASP A 219 3.37 20.81 -10.87
CA ASP A 219 2.52 19.94 -10.09
C ASP A 219 1.02 20.07 -10.43
N GLU A 220 0.54 21.25 -10.88
CA GLU A 220 -0.83 21.44 -11.35
C GLU A 220 -1.08 20.75 -12.69
N GLU A 221 -0.12 20.81 -13.62
CA GLU A 221 -0.20 20.11 -14.90
C GLU A 221 -0.18 18.60 -14.68
N LEU A 222 0.70 18.10 -13.80
CA LEU A 222 0.77 16.69 -13.45
C LEU A 222 -0.53 16.20 -12.79
N TYR A 223 -1.08 16.97 -11.85
CA TYR A 223 -2.39 16.70 -11.25
C TYR A 223 -3.51 16.67 -12.30
N HIS A 224 -3.50 17.59 -13.26
CA HIS A 224 -4.46 17.61 -14.36
C HIS A 224 -4.35 16.35 -15.25
N GLN A 225 -3.15 15.84 -15.49
CA GLN A 225 -2.96 14.58 -16.22
C GLN A 225 -3.62 13.40 -15.50
N TYR A 226 -3.50 13.29 -14.16
CA TYR A 226 -4.24 12.28 -13.39
C TYR A 226 -5.75 12.45 -13.52
N GLN A 227 -6.26 13.68 -13.50
CA GLN A 227 -7.69 13.94 -13.68
C GLN A 227 -8.18 13.46 -15.07
N LEU A 228 -7.43 13.78 -16.13
CA LEU A 228 -7.74 13.30 -17.48
C LEU A 228 -7.75 11.77 -17.54
N LEU A 229 -6.69 11.14 -17.05
CA LEU A 229 -6.55 9.67 -17.04
C LEU A 229 -7.68 8.99 -16.25
N SER A 230 -8.08 9.55 -15.11
CA SER A 230 -9.08 8.94 -14.23
C SER A 230 -10.54 9.23 -14.62
N LEU A 231 -10.78 10.16 -15.56
CA LEU A 231 -12.12 10.63 -15.93
C LEU A 231 -12.34 10.66 -17.46
N HIS A 232 -12.09 9.53 -18.14
CA HIS A 232 -12.32 9.37 -19.59
C HIS A 232 -11.58 10.38 -20.49
N GLY A 233 -10.56 11.07 -20.02
CA GLY A 233 -9.90 12.15 -20.76
C GLY A 233 -10.75 13.40 -20.93
N GLN A 234 -11.77 13.61 -20.10
CA GLN A 234 -12.60 14.82 -20.17
C GLN A 234 -11.80 16.06 -19.78
N SER A 235 -11.79 17.07 -20.66
CA SER A 235 -11.13 18.37 -20.41
C SER A 235 -11.75 19.20 -19.28
N LYS A 236 -12.97 18.85 -18.83
CA LYS A 236 -13.67 19.49 -17.71
C LYS A 236 -14.31 18.41 -16.84
N ASP A 237 -14.08 18.49 -15.54
CA ASP A 237 -14.77 17.65 -14.55
C ASP A 237 -16.23 18.10 -14.31
N ALA A 238 -16.97 17.35 -13.49
CA ALA A 238 -18.38 17.68 -13.19
C ALA A 238 -18.52 19.04 -12.50
N LEU A 239 -17.56 19.43 -11.64
CA LEU A 239 -17.60 20.69 -10.91
C LEU A 239 -17.37 21.89 -11.87
N ALA A 240 -16.45 21.77 -12.81
CA ALA A 240 -16.23 22.80 -13.83
C ALA A 240 -17.43 23.01 -14.77
N LYS A 241 -18.22 21.95 -15.01
CA LYS A 241 -19.44 22.00 -15.84
C LYS A 241 -20.64 22.70 -15.19
N THR A 242 -20.61 23.00 -13.89
CA THR A 242 -21.70 23.72 -13.20
C THR A 242 -21.77 25.20 -13.54
N LYS A 243 -20.73 25.78 -14.16
CA LYS A 243 -20.74 27.19 -14.60
C LYS A 243 -21.72 27.39 -15.76
N LEU A 244 -22.46 28.48 -15.75
CA LEU A 244 -23.39 28.82 -16.82
C LEU A 244 -22.72 28.79 -18.20
N GLY A 245 -23.26 28.03 -19.14
CA GLY A 245 -22.73 27.88 -20.48
C GLY A 245 -21.54 26.95 -20.63
N ALA A 246 -21.11 26.24 -19.57
CA ALA A 246 -19.89 25.40 -19.57
C ALA A 246 -20.15 23.93 -20.00
N TRP A 247 -21.21 23.69 -20.82
CA TRP A 247 -21.57 22.33 -21.27
C TRP A 247 -20.52 21.70 -22.21
N GLU A 248 -19.84 22.54 -23.00
CA GLU A 248 -18.87 22.07 -23.99
C GLU A 248 -17.59 21.57 -23.32
N TYR A 249 -17.17 20.37 -23.68
CA TYR A 249 -15.93 19.74 -23.24
C TYR A 249 -15.39 18.89 -24.38
N ASP A 250 -14.11 18.51 -24.29
CA ASP A 250 -13.45 17.62 -25.23
C ASP A 250 -12.99 16.34 -24.53
N ILE A 251 -12.81 15.28 -25.29
CA ILE A 251 -12.20 14.01 -24.88
C ILE A 251 -10.77 13.97 -25.46
N ILE A 252 -9.80 14.27 -24.63
CA ILE A 252 -8.39 14.36 -25.06
C ILE A 252 -7.81 12.96 -25.36
N GLY A 253 -8.34 11.93 -24.69
CA GLY A 253 -7.95 10.53 -24.91
C GLY A 253 -8.95 9.55 -24.31
N PRO A 254 -9.08 8.32 -24.86
CA PRO A 254 -10.04 7.31 -24.42
C PRO A 254 -9.49 6.55 -23.19
N TRP A 255 -9.39 7.23 -22.04
CA TRP A 255 -8.79 6.69 -20.84
C TRP A 255 -9.81 6.16 -19.84
N TYR A 256 -9.42 6.00 -18.58
CA TYR A 256 -10.13 5.25 -17.56
C TYR A 256 -11.29 6.00 -16.91
N LYS A 257 -12.08 5.26 -16.14
CA LYS A 257 -13.06 5.79 -15.19
C LYS A 257 -12.74 5.21 -13.81
N CYS A 258 -11.84 5.86 -13.06
CA CYS A 258 -11.36 5.38 -11.77
C CYS A 258 -11.22 6.50 -10.71
N ASN A 259 -11.98 7.57 -10.88
CA ASN A 259 -12.07 8.70 -9.94
C ASN A 259 -12.76 8.29 -8.62
N MET A 260 -12.41 8.96 -7.52
CA MET A 260 -13.12 8.84 -6.26
C MET A 260 -14.45 9.62 -6.29
N THR A 261 -15.46 9.14 -5.57
CA THR A 261 -16.74 9.83 -5.38
C THR A 261 -16.77 10.62 -4.06
N ASP A 262 -17.64 11.64 -3.96
CA ASP A 262 -17.80 12.39 -2.72
C ASP A 262 -18.39 11.56 -1.56
N ILE A 263 -19.10 10.47 -1.87
CA ILE A 263 -19.55 9.51 -0.85
C ILE A 263 -18.33 8.82 -0.19
N MET A 264 -17.37 8.37 -1.00
CA MET A 264 -16.13 7.78 -0.50
C MET A 264 -15.28 8.82 0.25
N ALA A 265 -15.16 10.02 -0.32
CA ALA A 265 -14.42 11.12 0.28
C ALA A 265 -15.02 11.57 1.62
N ALA A 266 -16.35 11.51 1.78
CA ALA A 266 -17.03 11.82 3.04
C ALA A 266 -16.54 10.90 4.18
N ILE A 267 -16.43 9.60 3.92
CA ILE A 267 -15.84 8.65 4.89
C ILE A 267 -14.41 9.07 5.20
N GLY A 268 -13.59 9.29 4.16
CA GLY A 268 -12.17 9.63 4.29
C GLY A 268 -11.91 10.90 5.10
N LEU A 269 -12.71 11.94 4.94
CA LEU A 269 -12.59 13.17 5.70
C LEU A 269 -12.68 12.91 7.21
N LYS A 270 -13.65 12.10 7.65
CA LYS A 270 -13.83 11.79 9.07
C LYS A 270 -12.85 10.74 9.59
N GLN A 271 -12.45 9.81 8.76
CA GLN A 271 -11.34 8.90 9.08
C GLN A 271 -10.05 9.69 9.35
N LEU A 272 -9.72 10.68 8.52
CA LEU A 272 -8.49 11.46 8.67
C LEU A 272 -8.47 12.28 9.98
N GLU A 273 -9.60 12.84 10.40
CA GLU A 273 -9.73 13.53 11.68
C GLU A 273 -9.39 12.64 12.88
N ARG A 274 -9.71 11.34 12.80
CA ARG A 274 -9.50 10.34 13.86
C ARG A 274 -8.17 9.59 13.71
N TYR A 275 -7.51 9.71 12.55
CA TYR A 275 -6.42 8.83 12.15
C TYR A 275 -5.24 8.78 13.13
N PRO A 276 -4.77 9.88 13.74
CA PRO A 276 -3.71 9.81 14.74
C PRO A 276 -4.05 8.91 15.95
N GLY A 277 -5.32 8.94 16.40
CA GLY A 277 -5.81 8.06 17.47
C GLY A 277 -5.86 6.58 17.05
N LEU A 278 -6.23 6.31 15.80
CA LEU A 278 -6.24 4.95 15.25
C LEU A 278 -4.82 4.37 15.18
N LEU A 279 -3.83 5.15 14.75
CA LEU A 279 -2.42 4.76 14.72
C LEU A 279 -1.87 4.52 16.14
N ALA A 280 -2.20 5.38 17.09
CA ALA A 280 -1.78 5.24 18.49
C ALA A 280 -2.29 3.94 19.10
N ARG A 281 -3.57 3.57 18.88
CA ARG A 281 -4.14 2.31 19.37
C ARG A 281 -3.45 1.09 18.75
N ARG A 282 -3.15 1.12 17.45
CA ARG A 282 -2.41 0.04 16.79
C ARG A 282 -1.00 -0.13 17.37
N LYS A 283 -0.30 0.96 17.62
CA LYS A 283 1.02 0.96 18.27
C LYS A 283 0.96 0.32 19.66
N GLU A 284 -0.04 0.66 20.45
CA GLU A 284 -0.26 0.07 21.78
C GLU A 284 -0.45 -1.46 21.69
N ILE A 285 -1.33 -1.93 20.80
CA ILE A 285 -1.60 -3.37 20.61
C ILE A 285 -0.32 -4.10 20.16
N ILE A 286 0.44 -3.54 19.21
CA ILE A 286 1.73 -4.09 18.76
C ILE A 286 2.70 -4.24 19.93
N GLY A 287 2.83 -3.21 20.78
CA GLY A 287 3.69 -3.28 21.96
C GLY A 287 3.31 -4.40 22.93
N ARG A 288 2.02 -4.66 23.11
CA ARG A 288 1.53 -5.78 23.95
C ARG A 288 1.83 -7.14 23.31
N TYR A 289 1.61 -7.27 22.00
CA TYR A 289 1.95 -8.49 21.25
C TYR A 289 3.46 -8.76 21.30
N ASP A 290 4.30 -7.76 21.07
CA ASP A 290 5.75 -7.89 21.14
C ASP A 290 6.23 -8.37 22.51
N ALA A 291 5.73 -7.75 23.57
CA ALA A 291 6.06 -8.14 24.95
C ALA A 291 5.68 -9.59 25.27
N ALA A 292 4.60 -10.09 24.66
CA ALA A 292 4.12 -11.45 24.91
C ALA A 292 4.80 -12.53 24.04
N LEU A 293 5.19 -12.20 22.80
CA LEU A 293 5.57 -13.18 21.78
C LEU A 293 7.09 -13.24 21.51
N LYS A 294 7.80 -12.11 21.53
CA LYS A 294 9.26 -12.09 21.37
C LYS A 294 10.03 -12.98 22.36
N PRO A 295 9.65 -13.04 23.66
CA PRO A 295 10.31 -13.92 24.62
C PRO A 295 10.17 -15.43 24.31
N LEU A 296 9.23 -15.83 23.45
CA LEU A 296 9.04 -17.21 23.00
C LEU A 296 9.88 -17.56 21.77
N GLY A 297 10.72 -16.63 21.27
CA GLY A 297 11.50 -16.82 20.06
C GLY A 297 10.70 -16.64 18.77
N ILE A 298 9.44 -16.15 18.87
CA ILE A 298 8.62 -15.82 17.69
C ILE A 298 9.18 -14.56 17.05
N GLN A 299 9.51 -14.65 15.77
CA GLN A 299 9.96 -13.50 14.99
C GLN A 299 8.78 -12.63 14.60
N VAL A 300 8.93 -11.31 14.68
CA VAL A 300 7.91 -10.33 14.34
C VAL A 300 8.55 -9.19 13.55
N LEU A 301 7.73 -8.40 12.84
CA LEU A 301 8.21 -7.21 12.17
C LEU A 301 8.68 -6.16 13.20
N ASP A 302 9.75 -5.45 12.89
CA ASP A 302 10.23 -4.33 13.70
C ASP A 302 9.50 -3.05 13.34
N HIS A 303 8.35 -2.82 13.98
CA HIS A 303 7.46 -1.71 13.65
C HIS A 303 7.97 -0.33 14.09
N TYR A 304 8.80 -0.27 15.12
CA TYR A 304 9.21 1.00 15.74
C TYR A 304 10.66 0.94 16.19
N ASN A 305 11.50 1.74 15.57
CA ASN A 305 12.91 1.89 15.95
C ASN A 305 13.39 3.35 15.79
N ALA A 306 14.71 3.59 15.83
CA ALA A 306 15.28 4.92 15.69
C ALA A 306 15.14 5.51 14.27
N GLU A 307 14.96 4.68 13.25
CA GLU A 307 14.91 5.12 11.86
C GLU A 307 13.49 5.27 11.34
N HIS A 308 12.54 4.46 11.83
CA HIS A 308 11.17 4.49 11.33
C HIS A 308 10.09 4.30 12.41
N THR A 309 8.93 4.82 12.09
CA THR A 309 7.66 4.60 12.77
C THR A 309 6.69 3.99 11.78
N SER A 310 6.24 2.76 12.03
CA SER A 310 5.26 2.05 11.21
C SER A 310 3.85 2.62 11.40
N SER A 311 3.01 2.51 10.36
CA SER A 311 1.55 2.68 10.50
C SER A 311 0.89 1.54 11.27
N GLY A 312 1.60 0.44 11.54
CA GLY A 312 1.08 -0.71 12.26
C GLY A 312 -0.07 -1.42 11.54
N HIS A 313 0.04 -1.66 10.23
CA HIS A 313 -1.07 -2.26 9.48
C HIS A 313 -1.24 -3.75 9.72
N LEU A 314 -0.17 -4.55 9.68
CA LEU A 314 -0.20 -5.99 9.89
C LEU A 314 0.69 -6.39 11.06
N TYR A 315 0.23 -7.29 11.91
CA TYR A 315 1.08 -7.94 12.88
C TYR A 315 1.44 -9.35 12.38
N ILE A 316 2.58 -9.43 11.71
CA ILE A 316 3.10 -10.66 11.12
C ILE A 316 4.00 -11.34 12.14
N THR A 317 3.74 -12.63 12.37
CA THR A 317 4.60 -13.50 13.17
C THR A 317 5.20 -14.59 12.30
N ARG A 318 6.43 -15.00 12.58
CA ARG A 318 7.03 -16.25 12.07
C ARG A 318 7.34 -17.16 13.25
N VAL A 319 6.95 -18.41 13.13
CA VAL A 319 7.27 -19.44 14.13
C VAL A 319 8.44 -20.26 13.60
N PRO A 320 9.67 -20.09 14.11
CA PRO A 320 10.84 -20.78 13.58
C PRO A 320 10.71 -22.30 13.69
N GLY A 321 11.14 -23.01 12.65
CA GLY A 321 11.21 -24.47 12.64
C GLY A 321 9.94 -25.23 12.31
N ILE A 322 8.79 -24.54 12.16
CA ILE A 322 7.56 -25.21 11.74
C ILE A 322 7.46 -25.38 10.23
N THR A 323 6.75 -26.40 9.79
CA THR A 323 6.41 -26.62 8.37
C THR A 323 5.18 -25.82 7.95
N GLU A 324 4.90 -25.77 6.64
CA GLU A 324 3.71 -25.13 6.09
C GLU A 324 2.42 -25.82 6.59
N GLU A 325 2.43 -27.15 6.76
CA GLU A 325 1.33 -27.92 7.31
C GLU A 325 1.08 -27.57 8.77
N GLN A 326 2.13 -27.49 9.59
CA GLN A 326 2.03 -27.10 11.01
C GLN A 326 1.52 -25.66 11.16
N ARG A 327 1.96 -24.74 10.29
CA ARG A 327 1.38 -23.38 10.21
C ARG A 327 -0.13 -23.43 9.96
N GLN A 328 -0.57 -24.28 9.02
CA GLN A 328 -2.00 -24.43 8.72
C GLN A 328 -2.77 -25.00 9.90
N GLU A 329 -2.20 -25.97 10.63
CA GLU A 329 -2.80 -26.51 11.85
C GLU A 329 -2.96 -25.42 12.94
N ILE A 330 -1.94 -24.57 13.13
CA ILE A 330 -2.02 -23.44 14.08
C ILE A 330 -3.16 -22.50 13.69
N ILE A 331 -3.28 -22.14 12.41
CA ILE A 331 -4.38 -21.28 11.93
C ILE A 331 -5.75 -21.91 12.18
N VAL A 332 -5.89 -23.22 11.97
CA VAL A 332 -7.14 -23.94 12.25
C VAL A 332 -7.46 -23.91 13.75
N LYS A 333 -6.49 -24.23 14.63
CA LYS A 333 -6.69 -24.16 16.09
C LYS A 333 -7.06 -22.76 16.58
N MET A 334 -6.46 -21.71 15.98
CA MET A 334 -6.85 -20.31 16.27
C MET A 334 -8.29 -20.05 15.85
N ALA A 335 -8.71 -20.51 14.66
CA ALA A 335 -10.09 -20.37 14.19
C ALA A 335 -11.08 -21.14 15.09
N GLU A 336 -10.72 -22.34 15.59
CA GLU A 336 -11.50 -23.09 16.57
C GLU A 336 -11.65 -22.31 17.89
N ALA A 337 -10.63 -21.56 18.29
CA ALA A 337 -10.70 -20.62 19.41
C ALA A 337 -11.50 -19.34 19.08
N GLY A 338 -12.03 -19.19 17.85
CA GLY A 338 -12.79 -18.01 17.41
C GLY A 338 -11.92 -16.81 17.02
N ILE A 339 -10.65 -17.04 16.72
CA ILE A 339 -9.70 -15.99 16.34
C ILE A 339 -9.34 -16.13 14.86
N ALA A 340 -9.71 -15.15 14.05
CA ALA A 340 -9.37 -15.14 12.63
C ALA A 340 -7.91 -14.73 12.41
N CYS A 341 -7.09 -15.63 11.82
CA CYS A 341 -5.73 -15.36 11.36
C CYS A 341 -5.65 -15.36 9.84
N ASN A 342 -4.56 -14.86 9.30
CA ASN A 342 -4.32 -14.81 7.84
C ASN A 342 -2.84 -15.04 7.52
N VAL A 343 -2.50 -15.01 6.23
CA VAL A 343 -1.12 -15.09 5.71
C VAL A 343 -0.89 -13.95 4.73
N HIS A 344 0.04 -13.04 5.04
CA HIS A 344 0.38 -11.90 4.20
C HIS A 344 1.89 -11.90 3.86
N PHE A 345 2.30 -12.35 2.67
CA PHE A 345 1.50 -12.86 1.57
C PHE A 345 2.05 -14.20 1.08
N LYS A 346 1.27 -14.92 0.28
CA LYS A 346 1.81 -15.98 -0.55
C LYS A 346 2.54 -15.30 -1.72
N PRO A 347 3.87 -15.57 -1.94
CA PRO A 347 4.65 -14.92 -3.00
C PRO A 347 4.02 -15.05 -4.37
N LEU A 348 4.10 -14.00 -5.20
CA LEU A 348 3.47 -13.97 -6.51
C LEU A 348 3.92 -15.10 -7.45
N PRO A 349 5.21 -15.52 -7.48
CA PRO A 349 5.63 -16.67 -8.28
C PRO A 349 4.93 -18.00 -7.92
N MET A 350 4.27 -18.09 -6.75
CA MET A 350 3.45 -19.25 -6.37
C MET A 350 2.01 -19.20 -6.89
N MET A 351 1.55 -18.04 -7.39
CA MET A 351 0.18 -17.84 -7.85
C MET A 351 0.01 -18.31 -9.29
N THR A 352 -1.16 -18.84 -9.62
CA THR A 352 -1.45 -19.46 -10.95
C THR A 352 -1.16 -18.51 -12.10
N ALA A 353 -1.57 -17.24 -12.01
CA ALA A 353 -1.36 -16.26 -13.07
C ALA A 353 0.12 -16.01 -13.36
N TYR A 354 0.93 -15.90 -12.31
CA TYR A 354 2.37 -15.60 -12.43
C TYR A 354 3.19 -16.84 -12.85
N LYS A 355 2.78 -18.04 -12.41
CA LYS A 355 3.32 -19.29 -12.97
C LYS A 355 3.07 -19.42 -14.46
N ALA A 356 1.89 -19.02 -14.93
CA ALA A 356 1.55 -19.02 -16.36
C ALA A 356 2.39 -18.02 -17.18
N LEU A 357 2.93 -16.99 -16.53
CA LEU A 357 3.88 -16.03 -17.11
C LEU A 357 5.35 -16.52 -17.06
N GLY A 358 5.59 -17.73 -16.53
CA GLY A 358 6.92 -18.36 -16.53
C GLY A 358 7.72 -18.20 -15.23
N TRP A 359 7.14 -17.65 -14.15
CA TRP A 359 7.81 -17.51 -12.88
C TRP A 359 7.75 -18.78 -12.03
N ASP A 360 8.87 -19.16 -11.38
CA ASP A 360 8.94 -20.27 -10.42
C ASP A 360 9.43 -19.75 -9.07
N ILE A 361 8.77 -20.18 -7.99
CA ILE A 361 9.17 -19.82 -6.61
C ILE A 361 10.58 -20.29 -6.24
N LYS A 362 11.12 -21.29 -6.93
CA LYS A 362 12.48 -21.78 -6.71
C LYS A 362 13.54 -20.70 -6.97
N ASP A 363 13.22 -19.71 -7.79
CA ASP A 363 14.10 -18.58 -8.08
C ASP A 363 14.06 -17.51 -6.97
N PHE A 364 13.15 -17.66 -5.99
CA PHE A 364 12.89 -16.72 -4.90
C PHE A 364 12.90 -17.41 -3.53
N PRO A 365 14.04 -18.02 -3.15
CA PRO A 365 14.11 -18.85 -1.94
C PRO A 365 13.85 -18.07 -0.65
N HIS A 366 14.24 -16.80 -0.54
CA HIS A 366 14.02 -16.01 0.66
C HIS A 366 12.54 -15.61 0.82
N ALA A 367 11.87 -15.27 -0.27
CA ALA A 367 10.43 -14.99 -0.27
C ALA A 367 9.63 -16.25 0.16
N TYR A 368 10.03 -17.44 -0.30
CA TYR A 368 9.41 -18.69 0.14
C TYR A 368 9.69 -18.99 1.61
N ASP A 369 10.95 -18.84 2.05
CA ASP A 369 11.35 -19.08 3.43
C ASP A 369 10.60 -18.18 4.41
N TYR A 370 10.36 -16.92 4.04
CA TYR A 370 9.58 -16.02 4.87
C TYR A 370 8.11 -16.43 4.93
N TYR A 371 7.53 -16.88 3.81
CA TYR A 371 6.12 -17.24 3.69
C TYR A 371 5.75 -18.51 4.45
N HIS A 372 6.58 -19.57 4.39
CA HIS A 372 6.15 -20.93 4.75
C HIS A 372 5.74 -21.10 6.22
N ASN A 373 6.29 -20.31 7.13
CA ASN A 373 6.03 -20.38 8.58
C ASN A 373 5.39 -19.10 9.16
N LEU A 374 4.79 -18.27 8.31
CA LEU A 374 4.22 -16.99 8.67
C LEU A 374 2.74 -17.09 9.06
N ILE A 375 2.35 -16.39 10.13
CA ILE A 375 0.96 -16.22 10.56
C ILE A 375 0.74 -14.74 10.88
N THR A 376 -0.30 -14.14 10.30
CA THR A 376 -0.71 -12.76 10.62
C THR A 376 -1.83 -12.79 11.65
N LEU A 377 -1.61 -12.19 12.81
CA LEU A 377 -2.59 -12.07 13.88
C LEU A 377 -3.55 -10.90 13.66
N PRO A 378 -4.76 -10.92 14.24
CA PRO A 378 -5.68 -9.79 14.20
C PRO A 378 -5.03 -8.52 14.78
N LEU A 379 -5.11 -7.42 14.05
CA LEU A 379 -4.65 -6.10 14.49
C LEU A 379 -5.60 -5.03 13.96
N HIS A 380 -6.47 -4.50 14.82
CA HIS A 380 -7.40 -3.42 14.49
C HIS A 380 -7.85 -2.68 15.74
N THR A 381 -8.32 -1.45 15.58
CA THR A 381 -8.64 -0.54 16.68
C THR A 381 -9.88 -0.92 17.47
N LYS A 382 -10.73 -1.82 16.95
CA LYS A 382 -11.91 -2.36 17.66
C LYS A 382 -11.59 -3.48 18.64
N LEU A 383 -10.33 -3.97 18.69
CA LEU A 383 -9.92 -4.91 19.73
C LEU A 383 -9.93 -4.23 21.10
N THR A 384 -10.70 -4.79 22.03
CA THR A 384 -10.61 -4.40 23.45
C THR A 384 -9.32 -4.96 24.07
N ASP A 385 -8.97 -4.51 25.26
CA ASP A 385 -7.79 -5.02 25.95
C ASP A 385 -7.92 -6.50 26.28
N GLU A 386 -9.13 -6.94 26.62
CA GLU A 386 -9.44 -8.35 26.87
C GLU A 386 -9.39 -9.17 25.57
N ASP A 387 -9.73 -8.59 24.40
CA ASP A 387 -9.59 -9.27 23.12
C ASP A 387 -8.11 -9.47 22.78
N VAL A 388 -7.28 -8.45 22.99
CA VAL A 388 -5.83 -8.54 22.81
C VAL A 388 -5.22 -9.62 23.71
N GLU A 389 -5.61 -9.65 24.99
CA GLU A 389 -5.17 -10.69 25.91
C GLU A 389 -5.62 -12.08 25.47
N TYR A 390 -6.88 -12.21 25.04
CA TYR A 390 -7.43 -13.47 24.55
C TYR A 390 -6.67 -14.01 23.35
N VAL A 391 -6.32 -13.15 22.37
CA VAL A 391 -5.51 -13.52 21.21
C VAL A 391 -4.12 -14.01 21.65
N MET A 392 -3.45 -13.25 22.51
CA MET A 392 -2.10 -13.58 23.01
C MET A 392 -2.07 -14.94 23.75
N GLU A 393 -2.99 -15.16 24.68
CA GLU A 393 -3.03 -16.38 25.49
C GLU A 393 -3.30 -17.63 24.64
N ASN A 394 -4.26 -17.55 23.69
CA ASN A 394 -4.54 -18.67 22.79
C ASN A 394 -3.36 -18.90 21.84
N TYR A 395 -2.79 -17.86 21.24
CA TYR A 395 -1.67 -18.01 20.32
C TYR A 395 -0.44 -18.62 21.02
N LYS A 396 -0.06 -18.10 22.20
CA LYS A 396 1.02 -18.67 23.02
C LYS A 396 0.79 -20.14 23.36
N LYS A 397 -0.43 -20.49 23.78
CA LYS A 397 -0.77 -21.86 24.14
C LYS A 397 -0.63 -22.80 22.95
N ILE A 398 -1.17 -22.40 21.79
CA ILE A 398 -1.19 -23.25 20.59
C ILE A 398 0.24 -23.39 20.03
N VAL A 399 0.99 -22.29 19.89
CA VAL A 399 2.34 -22.33 19.31
C VAL A 399 3.30 -23.18 20.16
N LYS A 400 3.16 -23.19 21.50
CA LYS A 400 3.98 -24.03 22.39
C LYS A 400 3.85 -25.54 22.13
N GLU A 401 2.87 -25.98 21.38
CA GLU A 401 2.75 -27.39 20.97
C GLU A 401 3.68 -27.75 19.81
N TYR A 402 4.31 -26.73 19.16
CA TYR A 402 5.11 -26.87 17.93
C TYR A 402 6.57 -26.41 18.07
N ILE A 403 6.94 -25.73 19.19
CA ILE A 403 8.28 -25.19 19.47
C ILE A 403 8.91 -25.83 20.72
#